data_e68334e1e086c00dd2a86fd2c19d8967
#
_entry.id   e68334e1e086c00dd2a86fd2c19d8967
#
_cell.length_a   1.000
_cell.length_b   1.000
_cell.length_c   1.000
_cell.angle_alpha   90.00
_cell.angle_beta   90.00
_cell.angle_gamma   90.00
#
_symmetry.space_group_name_H-M   'P 1'
#
loop_
_entity.id
_entity.type
_entity.pdbx_description
1 polymer ?
#
loop_
_entity_poly.entity_id
_entity_poly.type
_entity_poly.pdbx_seq_one_letter_code
_entity_poly.pdbx_strand_id
1 'polypeptide(L)'
;MGKRVEELRKQNAGLKWDEYKKELKRFSDAIDSDFKTAFRGMLDAIEEQVPHLIDKGLNLKKRAFPVRKLILAGDDVCFVTEGRIGLEAARIFIEKLSALENTVDHKKYTACAGVAIVHQKYPFYKAYELSEMLCSNAKRFLASFNDDKISEAGTKGCAIDWHIEFGEIIDDLSDMRRKYETADGGT
;
A
#
# COMPACT_ATOMS: atom_id res chain seq x y z
N MET A 1 -1.03 -11.93 1.90
CA MET A 1 -0.78 -13.11 1.02
C MET A 1 -0.84 -14.47 1.72
N GLY A 2 -0.37 -14.66 2.97
CA GLY A 2 -0.30 -15.98 3.63
C GLY A 2 -1.57 -16.84 3.56
N LYS A 3 -2.76 -16.25 3.84
CA LYS A 3 -4.03 -16.98 3.75
C LYS A 3 -4.33 -17.50 2.33
N ARG A 4 -4.02 -16.75 1.28
CA ARG A 4 -4.22 -17.17 -0.12
C ARG A 4 -3.32 -18.34 -0.49
N VAL A 5 -2.06 -18.34 -0.03
CA VAL A 5 -1.12 -19.47 -0.20
C VAL A 5 -1.63 -20.72 0.51
N GLU A 6 -2.16 -20.58 1.72
CA GLU A 6 -2.75 -21.71 2.46
C GLU A 6 -3.97 -22.29 1.76
N GLU A 7 -4.85 -21.44 1.22
CA GLU A 7 -6.00 -21.89 0.43
C GLU A 7 -5.57 -22.58 -0.86
N LEU A 8 -4.57 -22.04 -1.58
CA LEU A 8 -3.99 -22.68 -2.76
C LEU A 8 -3.44 -24.06 -2.41
N ARG A 9 -2.78 -24.20 -1.26
CA ARG A 9 -2.28 -25.49 -0.76
C ARG A 9 -3.43 -26.48 -0.51
N LYS A 10 -4.52 -26.04 0.11
CA LYS A 10 -5.69 -26.91 0.37
C LYS A 10 -6.35 -27.36 -0.94
N GLN A 11 -6.49 -26.46 -1.92
CA GLN A 11 -7.06 -26.79 -3.23
C GLN A 11 -6.21 -27.79 -4.02
N ASN A 12 -4.90 -27.76 -3.80
CA ASN A 12 -3.92 -28.60 -4.51
C ASN A 12 -3.39 -29.76 -3.65
N ALA A 13 -4.09 -30.16 -2.59
CA ALA A 13 -3.64 -31.21 -1.65
C ALA A 13 -3.40 -32.58 -2.29
N GLY A 14 -3.98 -32.85 -3.46
CA GLY A 14 -3.79 -34.10 -4.22
C GLY A 14 -2.64 -34.08 -5.23
N LEU A 15 -2.00 -32.93 -5.46
CA LEU A 15 -0.89 -32.81 -6.41
C LEU A 15 0.40 -33.39 -5.87
N LYS A 16 1.25 -33.93 -6.78
CA LYS A 16 2.63 -34.26 -6.46
C LYS A 16 3.41 -32.99 -6.12
N TRP A 17 4.45 -33.12 -5.32
CA TRP A 17 5.25 -32.00 -4.83
C TRP A 17 5.79 -31.08 -5.95
N ASP A 18 6.24 -31.66 -7.05
CA ASP A 18 6.78 -30.86 -8.18
C ASP A 18 5.69 -30.12 -8.96
N GLU A 19 4.49 -30.65 -9.03
CA GLU A 19 3.33 -29.97 -9.62
C GLU A 19 2.87 -28.83 -8.72
N TYR A 20 2.78 -29.06 -7.41
CA TYR A 20 2.45 -28.02 -6.45
C TYR A 20 3.45 -26.86 -6.46
N LYS A 21 4.76 -27.15 -6.56
CA LYS A 21 5.80 -26.10 -6.71
C LYS A 21 5.57 -25.24 -7.96
N LYS A 22 5.19 -25.84 -9.07
CA LYS A 22 4.89 -25.11 -10.32
C LYS A 22 3.70 -24.18 -10.14
N GLU A 23 2.62 -24.65 -9.50
CA GLU A 23 1.45 -23.81 -9.23
C GLU A 23 1.77 -22.67 -8.24
N LEU A 24 2.52 -22.94 -7.20
CA LEU A 24 2.96 -21.90 -6.25
C LEU A 24 3.84 -20.85 -6.93
N LYS A 25 4.73 -21.28 -7.85
CA LYS A 25 5.52 -20.35 -8.64
C LYS A 25 4.67 -19.50 -9.56
N ARG A 26 3.73 -20.10 -10.30
CA ARG A 26 2.78 -19.36 -11.17
C ARG A 26 1.99 -18.34 -10.38
N PHE A 27 1.52 -18.70 -9.19
CA PHE A 27 0.80 -17.79 -8.30
C PHE A 27 1.67 -16.61 -7.86
N SER A 28 2.92 -16.87 -7.46
CA SER A 28 3.87 -15.83 -7.08
C SER A 28 4.23 -14.90 -8.24
N ASP A 29 4.47 -15.48 -9.43
CA ASP A 29 4.80 -14.72 -10.64
C ASP A 29 3.60 -13.84 -11.08
N ALA A 30 2.38 -14.34 -10.94
CA ALA A 30 1.16 -13.57 -11.22
C ALA A 30 1.02 -12.38 -10.26
N ILE A 31 1.24 -12.58 -8.95
CA ILE A 31 1.23 -11.50 -7.96
C ILE A 31 2.26 -10.42 -8.33
N ASP A 32 3.50 -10.82 -8.59
CA ASP A 32 4.58 -9.89 -8.94
C ASP A 32 4.26 -9.09 -10.22
N SER A 33 3.67 -9.75 -11.23
CA SER A 33 3.21 -9.11 -12.45
C SER A 33 2.08 -8.11 -12.21
N ASP A 34 1.08 -8.48 -11.42
CA ASP A 34 -0.09 -7.64 -11.15
C ASP A 34 0.30 -6.39 -10.33
N PHE A 35 1.18 -6.56 -9.32
CA PHE A 35 1.71 -5.43 -8.54
C PHE A 35 2.54 -4.48 -9.40
N LYS A 36 3.36 -4.99 -10.31
CA LYS A 36 4.10 -4.18 -11.28
C LYS A 36 3.16 -3.44 -12.24
N THR A 37 2.09 -4.09 -12.66
CA THR A 37 1.07 -3.48 -13.53
C THR A 37 0.34 -2.35 -12.82
N ALA A 38 -0.09 -2.56 -11.58
CA ALA A 38 -0.73 -1.54 -10.75
C ALA A 38 0.22 -0.36 -10.48
N PHE A 39 1.49 -0.65 -10.17
CA PHE A 39 2.50 0.39 -9.94
C PHE A 39 2.76 1.22 -11.21
N ARG A 40 2.83 0.60 -12.38
CA ARG A 40 2.96 1.32 -13.65
C ARG A 40 1.74 2.20 -13.90
N GLY A 41 0.53 1.68 -13.75
CA GLY A 41 -0.69 2.45 -13.91
C GLY A 41 -0.81 3.63 -12.92
N MET A 42 -0.23 3.53 -11.72
CA MET A 42 -0.08 4.66 -10.81
C MET A 42 0.90 5.70 -11.37
N LEU A 43 2.05 5.28 -11.89
CA LEU A 43 3.03 6.21 -12.47
C LEU A 43 2.45 6.96 -13.67
N ASP A 44 1.74 6.26 -14.55
CA ASP A 44 1.10 6.85 -15.73
C ASP A 44 0.06 7.92 -15.31
N ALA A 45 -0.77 7.61 -14.31
CA ALA A 45 -1.76 8.57 -13.78
C ALA A 45 -1.11 9.79 -13.13
N ILE A 46 0.03 9.62 -12.43
CA ILE A 46 0.78 10.75 -11.87
C ILE A 46 1.43 11.56 -12.99
N GLU A 47 1.99 10.93 -14.02
CA GLU A 47 2.60 11.61 -15.17
C GLU A 47 1.61 12.56 -15.86
N GLU A 48 0.38 12.13 -16.05
CA GLU A 48 -0.70 12.96 -16.62
C GLU A 48 -0.99 14.20 -15.75
N GLN A 49 -0.79 14.13 -14.44
CA GLN A 49 -1.04 15.22 -13.50
C GLN A 49 0.17 16.15 -13.29
N VAL A 50 1.38 15.75 -13.70
CA VAL A 50 2.61 16.52 -13.47
C VAL A 50 2.52 17.96 -13.98
N PRO A 51 1.99 18.28 -15.17
CA PRO A 51 1.86 19.66 -15.63
C PRO A 51 1.00 20.51 -14.68
N HIS A 52 -0.13 19.98 -14.23
CA HIS A 52 -1.02 20.65 -13.28
C HIS A 52 -0.36 20.84 -11.90
N LEU A 53 0.42 19.86 -11.44
CA LEU A 53 1.16 19.97 -10.19
C LEU A 53 2.26 21.04 -10.25
N ILE A 54 2.92 21.20 -11.40
CA ILE A 54 3.92 22.26 -11.63
C ILE A 54 3.23 23.64 -11.56
N ASP A 55 2.08 23.81 -12.18
CA ASP A 55 1.29 25.05 -12.13
C ASP A 55 0.85 25.40 -10.69
N LYS A 56 0.66 24.37 -9.85
CA LYS A 56 0.37 24.52 -8.41
C LYS A 56 1.62 24.64 -7.54
N GLY A 57 2.79 24.87 -8.13
CA GLY A 57 4.05 25.15 -7.43
C GLY A 57 4.88 23.92 -7.09
N LEU A 58 4.66 22.77 -7.73
CA LEU A 58 5.58 21.65 -7.65
C LEU A 58 6.87 22.02 -8.38
N ASN A 59 7.97 22.14 -7.64
CA ASN A 59 9.26 22.47 -8.21
C ASN A 59 10.02 21.18 -8.54
N LEU A 60 9.94 20.74 -9.79
CA LEU A 60 10.71 19.61 -10.29
C LEU A 60 11.95 20.13 -11.03
N LYS A 61 13.11 19.56 -10.74
CA LYS A 61 14.28 19.71 -11.60
C LYS A 61 13.95 19.16 -12.99
N LYS A 62 14.50 19.77 -14.06
CA LYS A 62 14.32 19.30 -15.43
C LYS A 62 14.46 17.76 -15.51
N ARG A 63 13.42 17.08 -16.00
CA ARG A 63 13.32 15.63 -16.17
C ARG A 63 13.25 14.81 -14.87
N ALA A 64 13.02 15.41 -13.72
CA ALA A 64 12.76 14.65 -12.51
C ALA A 64 11.29 14.21 -12.45
N PHE A 65 11.05 12.94 -12.18
CA PHE A 65 9.72 12.41 -11.90
C PHE A 65 9.49 12.43 -10.38
N PRO A 66 8.29 12.81 -9.88
CA PRO A 66 8.07 13.00 -8.46
C PRO A 66 7.91 11.71 -7.64
N VAL A 67 8.17 10.54 -8.21
CA VAL A 67 8.09 9.23 -7.56
C VAL A 67 9.40 8.47 -7.74
N ARG A 68 9.91 7.91 -6.66
CA ARG A 68 11.07 7.02 -6.68
C ARG A 68 10.72 5.67 -6.06
N LYS A 69 10.74 4.62 -6.84
CA LYS A 69 10.60 3.25 -6.38
C LYS A 69 11.79 2.84 -5.52
N LEU A 70 11.53 2.23 -4.38
CA LEU A 70 12.53 1.61 -3.50
C LEU A 70 12.40 0.09 -3.50
N ILE A 71 11.20 -0.44 -3.23
CA ILE A 71 10.89 -1.86 -3.24
C ILE A 71 9.70 -2.09 -4.16
N LEU A 72 9.79 -3.10 -4.99
CA LEU A 72 8.69 -3.62 -5.81
C LEU A 72 9.00 -5.10 -6.09
N ALA A 73 8.61 -5.95 -5.17
CA ALA A 73 8.93 -7.37 -5.18
C ALA A 73 7.74 -8.17 -4.61
N GLY A 74 7.08 -8.92 -5.48
CA GLY A 74 5.87 -9.64 -5.10
C GLY A 74 4.79 -8.68 -4.59
N ASP A 75 4.33 -8.90 -3.36
CA ASP A 75 3.31 -8.08 -2.67
C ASP A 75 3.91 -6.92 -1.83
N ASP A 76 5.23 -6.77 -1.81
CA ASP A 76 5.91 -5.70 -1.10
C ASP A 76 6.17 -4.50 -2.03
N VAL A 77 5.60 -3.36 -1.70
CA VAL A 77 5.76 -2.11 -2.44
C VAL A 77 6.15 -0.99 -1.49
N CYS A 78 7.29 -0.36 -1.79
CA CYS A 78 7.73 0.86 -1.11
C CYS A 78 8.25 1.87 -2.13
N PHE A 79 7.79 3.10 -2.02
CA PHE A 79 8.24 4.21 -2.86
C PHE A 79 8.23 5.53 -2.08
N VAL A 80 9.02 6.47 -2.55
CA VAL A 80 9.08 7.84 -2.03
C VAL A 80 8.55 8.79 -3.08
N THR A 81 7.76 9.75 -2.63
CA THR A 81 7.22 10.80 -3.50
C THR A 81 7.51 12.19 -2.93
N GLU A 82 7.21 13.20 -3.69
CA GLU A 82 6.98 14.54 -3.14
C GLU A 82 5.78 14.50 -2.19
N GLY A 83 5.89 15.15 -1.01
CA GLY A 83 4.95 14.97 0.10
C GLY A 83 3.49 15.27 -0.21
N ARG A 84 3.20 16.24 -1.11
CA ARG A 84 1.83 16.62 -1.48
C ARG A 84 1.08 15.56 -2.28
N ILE A 85 1.81 14.66 -2.96
CA ILE A 85 1.19 13.62 -3.79
C ILE A 85 1.26 12.22 -3.15
N GLY A 86 1.91 12.08 -1.99
CA GLY A 86 2.15 10.77 -1.36
C GLY A 86 0.88 10.00 -1.07
N LEU A 87 -0.11 10.66 -0.47
CA LEU A 87 -1.40 10.04 -0.15
C LEU A 87 -2.18 9.66 -1.41
N GLU A 88 -2.21 10.55 -2.40
CA GLU A 88 -2.90 10.30 -3.66
C GLU A 88 -2.21 9.20 -4.48
N ALA A 89 -0.88 9.14 -4.49
CA ALA A 89 -0.14 8.06 -5.13
C ALA A 89 -0.49 6.70 -4.51
N ALA A 90 -0.57 6.61 -3.19
CA ALA A 90 -0.98 5.39 -2.50
C ALA A 90 -2.43 5.00 -2.84
N ARG A 91 -3.35 5.97 -2.89
CA ARG A 91 -4.75 5.77 -3.28
C ARG A 91 -4.86 5.21 -4.70
N ILE A 92 -4.19 5.85 -5.67
CA ILE A 92 -4.20 5.42 -7.07
C ILE A 92 -3.61 4.01 -7.21
N PHE A 93 -2.49 3.73 -6.52
CA PHE A 93 -1.89 2.39 -6.55
C PHE A 93 -2.88 1.32 -6.07
N ILE A 94 -3.53 1.55 -4.93
CA ILE A 94 -4.52 0.62 -4.37
C ILE A 94 -5.72 0.45 -5.31
N GLU A 95 -6.22 1.52 -5.90
CA GLU A 95 -7.31 1.48 -6.87
C GLU A 95 -6.94 0.64 -8.09
N LYS A 96 -5.78 0.90 -8.71
CA LYS A 96 -5.28 0.10 -9.84
C LYS A 96 -5.10 -1.37 -9.47
N LEU A 97 -4.58 -1.66 -8.28
CA LEU A 97 -4.37 -3.03 -7.81
C LEU A 97 -5.69 -3.76 -7.55
N SER A 98 -6.66 -3.09 -6.90
CA SER A 98 -7.96 -3.69 -6.58
C SER A 98 -8.85 -3.92 -7.82
N ALA A 99 -8.55 -3.26 -8.93
CA ALA A 99 -9.20 -3.53 -10.22
C ALA A 99 -8.69 -4.81 -10.89
N LEU A 100 -7.52 -5.33 -10.48
CA LEU A 100 -6.94 -6.55 -11.03
C LEU A 100 -7.48 -7.80 -10.31
N GLU A 101 -7.48 -8.90 -11.05
CA GLU A 101 -7.81 -10.23 -10.57
C GLU A 101 -6.64 -11.18 -10.87
N ASN A 102 -6.18 -11.89 -9.87
CA ASN A 102 -5.08 -12.84 -10.04
C ASN A 102 -5.50 -14.00 -10.94
N THR A 103 -4.70 -14.31 -11.93
CA THR A 103 -5.02 -15.32 -12.96
C THR A 103 -4.98 -16.77 -12.46
N VAL A 104 -4.49 -17.02 -11.24
CA VAL A 104 -4.34 -18.38 -10.69
C VAL A 104 -5.44 -18.72 -9.70
N ASP A 105 -5.75 -17.82 -8.75
CA ASP A 105 -6.79 -18.07 -7.75
C ASP A 105 -8.09 -17.29 -8.00
N HIS A 106 -8.15 -16.51 -9.08
CA HIS A 106 -9.32 -15.74 -9.50
C HIS A 106 -9.89 -14.82 -8.41
N LYS A 107 -8.99 -14.24 -7.59
CA LYS A 107 -9.36 -13.32 -6.53
C LYS A 107 -8.84 -11.92 -6.81
N LYS A 108 -9.68 -10.94 -6.52
CA LYS A 108 -9.27 -9.54 -6.50
C LYS A 108 -8.27 -9.27 -5.38
N TYR A 109 -7.47 -8.23 -5.57
CA TYR A 109 -6.52 -7.79 -4.57
C TYR A 109 -7.16 -6.84 -3.56
N THR A 110 -6.71 -6.94 -2.32
CA THR A 110 -6.93 -5.96 -1.26
C THR A 110 -5.60 -5.55 -0.70
N ALA A 111 -5.43 -4.28 -0.39
CA ALA A 111 -4.18 -3.75 0.13
C ALA A 111 -4.40 -2.75 1.26
N CYS A 112 -3.42 -2.67 2.14
CA CYS A 112 -3.29 -1.59 3.11
C CYS A 112 -2.01 -0.83 2.83
N ALA A 113 -2.05 0.49 3.02
CA ALA A 113 -0.87 1.32 2.90
C ALA A 113 -0.68 2.20 4.15
N GLY A 114 0.57 2.50 4.46
CA GLY A 114 0.98 3.52 5.42
C GLY A 114 1.72 4.64 4.70
N VAL A 115 1.30 5.88 4.90
CA VAL A 115 1.89 7.06 4.25
C VAL A 115 2.46 8.00 5.30
N ALA A 116 3.77 8.04 5.43
CA ALA A 116 4.48 8.98 6.28
C ALA A 116 4.88 10.23 5.47
N ILE A 117 4.32 11.39 5.81
CA ILE A 117 4.68 12.68 5.21
C ILE A 117 5.62 13.37 6.17
N VAL A 118 6.87 13.53 5.77
CA VAL A 118 7.95 14.00 6.64
C VAL A 118 8.77 15.11 5.97
N HIS A 119 9.46 15.90 6.78
CA HIS A 119 10.39 16.90 6.26
C HIS A 119 11.54 16.21 5.47
N GLN A 120 12.02 16.84 4.39
CA GLN A 120 13.06 16.25 3.51
C GLN A 120 14.38 15.89 4.21
N LYS A 121 14.66 16.46 5.39
CA LYS A 121 15.84 16.15 6.21
C LYS A 121 15.55 15.13 7.31
N TYR A 122 14.32 14.62 7.38
CA TYR A 122 13.94 13.61 8.37
C TYR A 122 14.72 12.31 8.09
N PRO A 123 15.17 11.59 9.14
CA PRO A 123 15.92 10.35 8.95
C PRO A 123 15.09 9.31 8.19
N PHE A 124 15.59 8.82 7.06
CA PHE A 124 14.84 7.91 6.19
C PHE A 124 14.39 6.65 6.92
N TYR A 125 15.24 6.06 7.75
CA TYR A 125 14.88 4.85 8.50
C TYR A 125 13.68 5.07 9.43
N LYS A 126 13.56 6.25 10.06
CA LYS A 126 12.42 6.63 10.90
C LYS A 126 11.15 6.86 10.07
N ALA A 127 11.29 7.47 8.88
CA ALA A 127 10.17 7.60 7.96
C ALA A 127 9.64 6.24 7.50
N TYR A 128 10.55 5.29 7.26
CA TYR A 128 10.20 3.93 6.88
C TYR A 128 9.49 3.20 8.04
N GLU A 129 10.07 3.23 9.25
CA GLU A 129 9.45 2.66 10.46
C GLU A 129 8.03 3.24 10.70
N LEU A 130 7.88 4.55 10.55
CA LEU A 130 6.58 5.21 10.68
C LEU A 130 5.60 4.70 9.62
N SER A 131 6.01 4.56 8.36
CA SER A 131 5.15 4.03 7.30
C SER A 131 4.71 2.59 7.56
N GLU A 132 5.58 1.74 8.12
CA GLU A 132 5.26 0.37 8.53
C GLU A 132 4.25 0.35 9.69
N MET A 133 4.42 1.21 10.69
CA MET A 133 3.45 1.35 11.79
C MET A 133 2.07 1.77 11.29
N LEU A 134 2.01 2.75 10.38
CA LEU A 134 0.77 3.21 9.75
C LEU A 134 0.11 2.08 8.92
N CYS A 135 0.89 1.36 8.11
CA CYS A 135 0.39 0.22 7.34
C CYS A 135 -0.18 -0.88 8.27
N SER A 136 0.52 -1.16 9.38
CA SER A 136 0.06 -2.13 10.38
C SER A 136 -1.23 -1.67 11.07
N ASN A 137 -1.37 -0.36 11.31
CA ASN A 137 -2.59 0.22 11.88
C ASN A 137 -3.76 0.11 10.89
N ALA A 138 -3.56 0.44 9.61
CA ALA A 138 -4.56 0.23 8.56
C ALA A 138 -5.03 -1.23 8.48
N LYS A 139 -4.11 -2.20 8.60
CA LYS A 139 -4.43 -3.63 8.65
C LYS A 139 -5.29 -3.99 9.88
N ARG A 140 -4.93 -3.47 11.07
CA ARG A 140 -5.71 -3.69 12.31
C ARG A 140 -7.10 -3.09 12.22
N PHE A 141 -7.21 -1.88 11.68
CA PHE A 141 -8.48 -1.22 11.45
C PHE A 141 -9.42 -2.10 10.59
N LEU A 142 -8.95 -2.60 9.45
CA LEU A 142 -9.75 -3.51 8.62
C LEU A 142 -10.11 -4.82 9.33
N ALA A 143 -9.23 -5.34 10.17
CA ALA A 143 -9.49 -6.56 10.92
C ALA A 143 -10.53 -6.36 12.05
N SER A 144 -10.70 -5.13 12.55
CA SER A 144 -11.70 -4.80 13.58
C SER A 144 -13.12 -4.63 13.02
N PHE A 145 -13.26 -4.37 11.72
CA PHE A 145 -14.56 -4.47 11.07
C PHE A 145 -14.89 -5.95 10.93
N ASN A 146 -15.69 -6.45 11.87
CA ASN A 146 -16.17 -7.83 11.85
C ASN A 146 -16.74 -8.17 10.48
N ASP A 147 -16.49 -9.38 10.03
CA ASP A 147 -16.85 -9.94 8.73
C ASP A 147 -18.35 -9.74 8.34
N ASP A 148 -19.24 -9.50 9.32
CA ASP A 148 -20.69 -9.40 9.12
C ASP A 148 -21.14 -8.14 8.34
N LYS A 149 -20.40 -7.04 8.39
CA LYS A 149 -20.76 -5.80 7.66
C LYS A 149 -20.06 -5.65 6.29
N ILE A 150 -18.96 -6.36 6.08
CA ILE A 150 -18.22 -6.34 4.82
C ILE A 150 -18.58 -7.54 3.94
N SER A 151 -19.12 -8.61 4.53
CA SER A 151 -19.49 -9.84 3.82
C SER A 151 -20.69 -9.67 2.90
N GLU A 152 -21.57 -8.71 3.12
CA GLU A 152 -22.68 -8.42 2.19
C GLU A 152 -22.17 -7.87 0.83
N ALA A 153 -20.97 -7.29 0.77
CA ALA A 153 -20.36 -6.81 -0.46
C ALA A 153 -19.31 -7.78 -1.05
N GLY A 154 -18.98 -8.88 -0.37
CA GLY A 154 -18.04 -9.91 -0.86
C GLY A 154 -16.59 -9.45 -1.03
N THR A 155 -16.25 -8.23 -0.61
CA THR A 155 -14.93 -7.62 -0.83
C THR A 155 -14.35 -7.15 0.50
N LYS A 156 -13.25 -7.75 0.94
CA LYS A 156 -12.44 -7.14 2.00
C LYS A 156 -11.98 -5.79 1.49
N GLY A 157 -12.21 -4.74 2.27
CA GLY A 157 -11.86 -3.38 1.91
C GLY A 157 -10.35 -3.16 1.78
N CYS A 158 -9.99 -2.00 1.25
CA CYS A 158 -8.64 -1.45 1.30
C CYS A 158 -8.61 -0.31 2.33
N ALA A 159 -7.46 -0.07 2.94
CA ALA A 159 -7.30 1.02 3.88
C ALA A 159 -5.95 1.72 3.71
N ILE A 160 -5.95 3.03 3.93
CA ILE A 160 -4.73 3.85 4.00
C ILE A 160 -4.75 4.55 5.35
N ASP A 161 -3.65 4.42 6.08
CA ASP A 161 -3.38 5.24 7.24
C ASP A 161 -2.22 6.19 6.93
N TRP A 162 -2.27 7.40 7.47
CA TRP A 162 -1.28 8.42 7.16
C TRP A 162 -0.99 9.32 8.34
N HIS A 163 0.21 9.92 8.33
CA HIS A 163 0.63 10.89 9.33
C HIS A 163 1.54 11.95 8.70
N ILE A 164 1.37 13.21 9.15
CA ILE A 164 2.27 14.32 8.82
C ILE A 164 3.13 14.59 10.05
N GLU A 165 4.44 14.37 9.91
CA GLU A 165 5.40 14.59 10.98
C GLU A 165 5.98 16.01 10.91
N PHE A 166 5.80 16.79 11.97
CA PHE A 166 6.19 18.20 12.02
C PHE A 166 7.58 18.44 12.64
N GLY A 167 8.39 17.41 12.84
CA GLY A 167 9.80 17.56 13.25
C GLY A 167 10.17 16.97 14.60
N GLU A 168 9.25 16.36 15.33
CA GLU A 168 9.56 15.58 16.52
C GLU A 168 9.85 14.12 16.13
N ILE A 169 10.98 13.59 16.55
CA ILE A 169 11.26 12.16 16.43
C ILE A 169 10.52 11.46 17.56
N ILE A 170 9.35 10.91 17.27
CA ILE A 170 8.52 10.16 18.21
C ILE A 170 8.59 8.67 17.86
N ASP A 171 8.76 7.84 18.85
CA ASP A 171 8.94 6.39 18.66
C ASP A 171 7.62 5.61 18.64
N ASP A 172 6.51 6.21 19.11
CA ASP A 172 5.20 5.55 19.18
C ASP A 172 4.09 6.36 18.48
N LEU A 173 3.40 5.71 17.56
CA LEU A 173 2.27 6.29 16.79
C LEU A 173 1.10 6.68 17.72
N SER A 174 0.86 5.94 18.80
CA SER A 174 -0.20 6.23 19.76
C SER A 174 0.07 7.52 20.53
N ASP A 175 1.32 7.76 20.89
CA ASP A 175 1.74 9.00 21.56
C ASP A 175 1.66 10.20 20.63
N MET A 176 2.00 10.02 19.35
CA MET A 176 1.80 11.05 18.32
C MET A 176 0.35 11.46 18.22
N ARG A 177 -0.57 10.51 18.12
CA ARG A 177 -2.00 10.76 17.89
C ARG A 177 -2.68 11.33 19.11
N ARG A 178 -2.30 10.90 20.32
CA ARG A 178 -2.86 11.43 21.56
C ARG A 178 -2.72 12.95 21.69
N LYS A 179 -1.70 13.55 21.08
CA LYS A 179 -1.52 15.02 21.06
C LYS A 179 -2.60 15.75 20.25
N TYR A 180 -3.28 15.05 19.33
CA TYR A 180 -4.28 15.60 18.44
C TYR A 180 -5.70 15.09 18.76
N GLU A 181 -5.85 14.25 19.80
CA GLU A 181 -7.16 13.81 20.26
C GLU A 181 -7.89 14.97 20.93
N THR A 182 -9.15 15.17 20.55
CA THR A 182 -10.04 16.12 21.23
C THR A 182 -10.56 15.52 22.53
N ALA A 183 -11.09 16.36 23.43
CA ALA A 183 -11.67 15.91 24.70
C ALA A 183 -12.79 14.86 24.53
N ASP A 184 -13.39 14.80 23.35
CA ASP A 184 -14.49 13.88 23.01
C ASP A 184 -13.97 12.58 22.35
N GLY A 185 -12.65 12.36 22.29
CA GLY A 185 -12.02 11.18 21.65
C GLY A 185 -12.07 11.20 20.12
N GLY A 186 -12.40 12.33 19.50
CA GLY A 186 -12.29 12.54 18.04
C GLY A 186 -10.85 12.90 17.64
N THR A 187 -10.38 12.39 16.49
CA THR A 187 -9.10 12.76 15.88
C THR A 187 -9.32 13.66 14.68
#